data_1cfb58c310e227f84ce2fee48e89b16c
#
_entry.id   1cfb58c310e227f84ce2fee48e89b16c
#
_cell.length_a   1.000
_cell.length_b   1.000
_cell.length_c   1.000
_cell.angle_alpha   90.00
_cell.angle_beta   90.00
_cell.angle_gamma   90.00
#
_symmetry.space_group_name_H-M   'P 1'
#
loop_
_entity.id
_entity.type
_entity.pdbx_description
1 polymer ?
#
loop_
_entity_poly.entity_id
_entity_poly.type
_entity_poly.pdbx_seq_one_letter_code
_entity_poly.pdbx_strand_id
1 'polypeptide(L)'
;MGKKAAYARRAKPWKRSGAPVPYLVRLTERALRDMEAIYEFIEADSSESAAAWFNKLSEAVYSLEQYPNRGTVIPENKKLRHLLLGGKPNIYRIIYAVDKRNLAVNVLHIRHGARTPLATK
;
A
#
# COMPACT_ATOMS: atom_id res chain seq x y z
N MET A 1 2.55 -9.40 14.76
CA MET A 1 2.72 -8.98 14.99
C MET A 1 3.35 -7.90 14.75
N GLY A 2 4.27 -7.72 14.69
CA GLY A 2 4.94 -6.55 14.63
C GLY A 2 4.67 -5.67 13.47
N LYS A 3 4.51 -6.18 12.29
CA LYS A 3 4.31 -5.38 11.13
C LYS A 3 3.07 -4.58 11.17
N LYS A 4 2.01 -5.16 11.61
CA LYS A 4 0.81 -4.44 11.71
C LYS A 4 0.93 -3.34 12.69
N ALA A 5 1.54 -3.57 13.80
CA ALA A 5 1.70 -2.55 14.80
C ALA A 5 2.53 -1.40 14.29
N ALA A 6 3.54 -1.70 13.50
CA ALA A 6 4.39 -0.65 12.97
C ALA A 6 3.62 0.26 12.05
N TYR A 7 2.77 -0.28 11.23
CA TYR A 7 1.97 0.57 10.37
C TYR A 7 1.01 1.41 11.20
N ALA A 8 0.42 0.82 12.19
CA ALA A 8 -0.59 1.50 12.95
C ALA A 8 -0.04 2.65 13.74
N ARG A 9 1.26 2.69 14.04
CA ARG A 9 1.72 3.70 14.83
C ARG A 9 2.56 4.64 14.18
N ARG A 10 2.35 5.06 13.02
CA ARG A 10 3.21 5.99 12.37
C ARG A 10 2.96 7.42 12.67
N ALA A 11 2.01 7.74 13.49
CA ALA A 11 1.74 9.13 13.79
C ALA A 11 2.99 9.80 14.31
N LYS A 12 3.34 10.92 13.76
CA LYS A 12 4.55 11.60 14.12
C LYS A 12 4.26 12.84 14.88
N PRO A 13 4.49 12.81 16.14
CA PRO A 13 4.09 13.94 16.98
C PRO A 13 4.74 15.25 16.59
N TRP A 14 5.88 15.21 15.98
CA TRP A 14 6.53 16.46 15.65
C TRP A 14 5.93 17.15 14.46
N LYS A 15 5.04 16.49 13.82
CA LYS A 15 4.48 17.11 12.75
C LYS A 15 3.30 17.80 13.13
N ARG A 16 3.32 18.76 13.91
CA ARG A 16 2.25 19.36 14.28
C ARG A 16 2.24 20.66 13.90
N SER A 17 2.10 21.59 14.25
CA SER A 17 2.22 22.89 13.99
C SER A 17 2.07 23.25 12.58
N GLY A 18 1.00 23.41 12.07
CA GLY A 18 0.77 23.86 10.77
C GLY A 18 0.78 22.76 9.75
N ALA A 19 1.21 21.61 10.11
CA ALA A 19 1.19 20.50 9.19
C ALA A 19 -0.14 19.82 9.23
N PRO A 20 -0.59 19.26 8.15
CA PRO A 20 -1.85 18.53 8.17
C PRO A 20 -1.75 17.31 9.06
N VAL A 21 -2.88 16.90 9.59
CA VAL A 21 -2.93 15.70 10.40
C VAL A 21 -2.69 14.52 9.47
N PRO A 22 -1.79 13.64 9.83
CA PRO A 22 -1.53 12.49 8.97
C PRO A 22 -2.70 11.54 8.97
N TYR A 23 -2.89 10.87 7.84
CA TYR A 23 -3.89 9.83 7.75
C TYR A 23 -3.35 8.55 8.35
N LEU A 24 -4.23 7.76 8.91
CA LEU A 24 -3.85 6.47 9.42
C LEU A 24 -3.93 5.47 8.29
N VAL A 25 -2.86 4.81 7.98
CA VAL A 25 -2.84 3.84 6.91
C VAL A 25 -3.06 2.45 7.49
N ARG A 26 -4.05 1.76 6.96
CA ARG A 26 -4.39 0.42 7.42
C ARG A 26 -4.35 -0.56 6.26
N LEU A 27 -3.83 -1.73 6.50
CA LEU A 27 -3.88 -2.80 5.50
C LEU A 27 -5.01 -3.74 5.89
N THR A 28 -5.90 -4.00 4.94
CA THR A 28 -6.96 -4.96 5.17
C THR A 28 -6.36 -6.35 5.25
N GLU A 29 -7.13 -7.28 5.76
CA GLU A 29 -6.69 -8.66 5.81
C GLU A 29 -6.33 -9.17 4.43
N ARG A 30 -7.11 -8.80 3.43
CA ARG A 30 -6.82 -9.20 2.07
C ARG A 30 -5.49 -8.66 1.61
N ALA A 31 -5.21 -7.39 1.90
CA ALA A 31 -3.95 -6.79 1.49
C ALA A 31 -2.78 -7.47 2.19
N LEU A 32 -2.96 -7.83 3.45
CA LEU A 32 -1.90 -8.55 4.17
C LEU A 32 -1.63 -9.90 3.56
N ARG A 33 -2.68 -10.62 3.18
CA ARG A 33 -2.50 -11.91 2.54
C ARG A 33 -1.84 -11.77 1.18
N ASP A 34 -2.25 -10.74 0.43
CA ASP A 34 -1.62 -10.48 -0.86
C ASP A 34 -0.13 -10.21 -0.69
N MET A 35 0.21 -9.39 0.30
CA MET A 35 1.59 -9.04 0.56
C MET A 35 2.40 -10.29 0.90
N GLU A 36 1.86 -11.13 1.75
CA GLU A 36 2.56 -12.33 2.14
C GLU A 36 2.76 -13.28 0.97
N ALA A 37 1.74 -13.43 0.16
CA ALA A 37 1.85 -14.32 -0.99
C ALA A 37 2.89 -13.84 -1.98
N ILE A 38 2.93 -12.53 -2.22
CA ILE A 38 3.92 -11.98 -3.14
C ILE A 38 5.31 -12.10 -2.55
N TYR A 39 5.44 -11.83 -1.25
CA TYR A 39 6.72 -11.96 -0.59
C TYR A 39 7.26 -13.38 -0.72
N GLU A 40 6.42 -14.36 -0.47
CA GLU A 40 6.83 -15.76 -0.57
C GLU A 40 7.22 -16.12 -1.99
N PHE A 41 6.47 -15.60 -2.94
CA PHE A 41 6.77 -15.87 -4.33
C PHE A 41 8.14 -15.35 -4.71
N ILE A 42 8.45 -14.12 -4.30
CA ILE A 42 9.74 -13.52 -4.61
C ILE A 42 10.85 -14.22 -3.83
N GLU A 43 10.57 -14.54 -2.58
CA GLU A 43 11.56 -15.16 -1.71
C GLU A 43 12.00 -16.52 -2.23
N ALA A 44 11.10 -17.24 -2.88
CA ALA A 44 11.44 -18.53 -3.44
C ALA A 44 12.59 -18.42 -4.43
N ASP A 45 12.72 -17.26 -5.06
CA ASP A 45 13.80 -17.03 -5.99
C ASP A 45 14.97 -16.35 -5.31
N SER A 46 14.71 -15.36 -4.49
CA SER A 46 15.79 -14.60 -3.85
C SER A 46 15.26 -13.89 -2.61
N SER A 47 15.84 -14.22 -1.48
CA SER A 47 15.44 -13.58 -0.24
C SER A 47 15.83 -12.11 -0.22
N GLU A 48 16.92 -11.78 -0.88
CA GLU A 48 17.32 -10.39 -0.99
C GLU A 48 16.32 -9.58 -1.76
N SER A 49 15.84 -10.14 -2.87
CA SER A 49 14.84 -9.46 -3.68
C SER A 49 13.54 -9.29 -2.91
N ALA A 50 13.16 -10.28 -2.13
CA ALA A 50 11.95 -10.19 -1.33
C ALA A 50 12.07 -9.08 -0.30
N ALA A 51 13.21 -8.97 0.36
CA ALA A 51 13.41 -7.93 1.35
C ALA A 51 13.40 -6.55 0.71
N ALA A 52 14.05 -6.41 -0.43
CA ALA A 52 14.06 -5.14 -1.13
C ALA A 52 12.67 -4.72 -1.56
N TRP A 53 11.89 -5.68 -2.06
CA TRP A 53 10.54 -5.41 -2.46
C TRP A 53 9.69 -4.96 -1.27
N PHE A 54 9.85 -5.65 -0.15
CA PHE A 54 9.10 -5.32 1.04
C PHE A 54 9.42 -3.92 1.54
N ASN A 55 10.68 -3.53 1.48
CA ASN A 55 11.07 -2.20 1.89
C ASN A 55 10.46 -1.12 1.00
N LYS A 56 10.44 -1.36 -0.30
CA LYS A 56 9.83 -0.41 -1.21
C LYS A 56 8.33 -0.33 -1.01
N LEU A 57 7.71 -1.47 -0.75
CA LEU A 57 6.29 -1.49 -0.47
C LEU A 57 5.99 -0.68 0.78
N SER A 58 6.78 -0.86 1.81
CA SER A 58 6.57 -0.15 3.06
C SER A 58 6.69 1.36 2.88
N GLU A 59 7.69 1.78 2.12
CA GLU A 59 7.86 3.21 1.87
C GLU A 59 6.67 3.79 1.12
N ALA A 60 6.20 3.07 0.13
CA ALA A 60 5.07 3.54 -0.65
C ALA A 60 3.81 3.64 0.22
N VAL A 61 3.58 2.64 1.03
CA VAL A 61 2.42 2.62 1.90
C VAL A 61 2.49 3.74 2.92
N TYR A 62 3.64 3.92 3.54
CA TYR A 62 3.79 4.99 4.52
C TYR A 62 3.61 6.37 3.91
N SER A 63 3.98 6.54 2.65
CA SER A 63 3.83 7.84 2.03
C SER A 63 2.39 8.30 1.98
N LEU A 64 1.46 7.36 2.08
CA LEU A 64 0.04 7.70 2.04
C LEU A 64 -0.43 8.40 3.32
N GLU A 65 0.37 8.34 4.37
CA GLU A 65 0.06 9.07 5.58
C GLU A 65 -0.02 10.57 5.32
N GLN A 66 0.87 11.07 4.49
CA GLN A 66 0.91 12.48 4.19
C GLN A 66 0.33 12.83 2.85
N TYR A 67 0.37 11.92 1.93
CA TYR A 67 -0.12 12.16 0.58
C TYR A 67 -1.14 11.11 0.16
N PRO A 68 -2.30 11.11 0.81
CA PRO A 68 -3.27 10.05 0.52
C PRO A 68 -3.79 10.08 -0.91
N ASN A 69 -3.73 11.22 -1.56
CA ASN A 69 -4.25 11.32 -2.92
C ASN A 69 -3.17 11.21 -4.00
N ARG A 70 -1.98 10.76 -3.62
CA ARG A 70 -0.91 10.72 -4.60
C ARG A 70 -1.11 9.66 -5.68
N GLY A 71 -1.88 8.64 -5.39
CA GLY A 71 -2.13 7.60 -6.37
C GLY A 71 -3.17 8.03 -7.37
N THR A 72 -3.15 7.41 -8.54
CA THR A 72 -4.07 7.71 -9.59
C THR A 72 -5.40 6.99 -9.37
N VAL A 73 -6.48 7.65 -9.68
CA VAL A 73 -7.79 7.00 -9.63
C VAL A 73 -7.80 5.88 -10.67
N ILE A 74 -8.30 4.73 -10.30
CA ILE A 74 -8.25 3.60 -11.22
C ILE A 74 -9.52 3.54 -12.06
N PRO A 75 -9.40 3.04 -13.28
CA PRO A 75 -10.58 3.04 -14.17
C PRO A 75 -11.65 2.05 -13.74
N GLU A 76 -11.27 1.00 -13.05
CA GLU A 76 -12.23 -0.01 -12.62
C GLU A 76 -13.20 0.52 -11.58
N ASN A 77 -12.78 1.49 -10.78
CA ASN A 77 -13.63 2.02 -9.73
C ASN A 77 -13.11 3.39 -9.32
N LYS A 78 -13.88 4.41 -9.61
CA LYS A 78 -13.43 5.78 -9.36
C LYS A 78 -13.27 6.14 -7.91
N LYS A 79 -13.73 5.30 -7.01
CA LYS A 79 -13.54 5.56 -5.60
C LYS A 79 -12.21 5.02 -5.09
N LEU A 80 -11.48 4.33 -5.94
CA LEU A 80 -10.22 3.73 -5.55
C LEU A 80 -9.06 4.37 -6.30
N ARG A 81 -7.90 4.27 -5.70
CA ARG A 81 -6.68 4.76 -6.31
C ARG A 81 -5.64 3.67 -6.25
N HIS A 82 -4.58 3.80 -7.02
CA HIS A 82 -3.47 2.87 -6.88
C HIS A 82 -2.14 3.57 -7.00
N LEU A 83 -1.14 3.01 -6.34
CA LEU A 83 0.25 3.34 -6.56
C LEU A 83 0.87 2.19 -7.32
N LEU A 84 1.82 2.50 -8.16
CA LEU A 84 2.55 1.46 -8.87
C LEU A 84 3.91 1.30 -8.22
N LEU A 85 4.31 0.06 -8.04
CA LEU A 85 5.55 -0.27 -7.38
C LEU A 85 6.35 -1.22 -8.23
N GLY A 86 7.63 -0.91 -8.44
CA GLY A 86 8.50 -1.78 -9.20
C GLY A 86 8.65 -1.33 -10.63
N GLY A 87 9.33 -2.12 -11.41
CA GLY A 87 9.57 -1.85 -12.81
C GLY A 87 9.29 -3.07 -13.62
N LYS A 88 9.12 -2.86 -14.90
CA LYS A 88 8.84 -3.97 -15.78
C LYS A 88 9.88 -5.03 -15.63
N PRO A 89 9.51 -6.28 -15.71
CA PRO A 89 8.14 -6.74 -15.98
C PRO A 89 7.31 -6.92 -14.73
N ASN A 90 7.85 -6.59 -13.57
CA ASN A 90 7.18 -6.86 -12.32
C ASN A 90 6.67 -5.60 -11.63
N ILE A 91 5.61 -5.06 -12.15
CA ILE A 91 4.98 -3.90 -11.57
C ILE A 91 3.80 -4.37 -10.73
N TYR A 92 3.74 -3.87 -9.50
CA TYR A 92 2.64 -4.22 -8.61
C TYR A 92 1.76 -3.01 -8.38
N ARG A 93 0.48 -3.26 -8.16
CA ARG A 93 -0.49 -2.20 -7.90
C ARG A 93 -0.88 -2.28 -6.44
N ILE A 94 -0.76 -1.16 -5.74
CA ILE A 94 -1.24 -1.05 -4.38
C ILE A 94 -2.55 -0.30 -4.46
N ILE A 95 -3.65 -1.00 -4.32
CA ILE A 95 -4.98 -0.43 -4.51
C ILE A 95 -5.56 -0.03 -3.16
N TYR A 96 -6.00 1.21 -3.05
CA TYR A 96 -6.44 1.71 -1.76
C TYR A 96 -7.61 2.67 -1.90
N ALA A 97 -8.30 2.89 -0.79
CA ALA A 97 -9.39 3.85 -0.71
C ALA A 97 -9.04 4.88 0.36
N VAL A 98 -9.39 6.13 0.12
CA VAL A 98 -9.16 7.19 1.09
C VAL A 98 -10.47 7.47 1.80
N ASP A 99 -10.43 7.42 3.11
CA ASP A 99 -11.59 7.71 3.94
C ASP A 99 -11.35 9.05 4.62
N LYS A 100 -11.79 10.11 3.99
CA LYS A 100 -11.56 11.45 4.50
C LYS A 100 -12.24 11.71 5.82
N ARG A 101 -13.38 11.12 5.99
CA ARG A 101 -14.13 11.33 7.21
C ARG A 101 -13.35 10.83 8.42
N ASN A 102 -12.75 9.70 8.30
CA ASN A 102 -12.01 9.10 9.41
C ASN A 102 -10.51 9.32 9.31
N LEU A 103 -10.06 10.10 8.35
CA LEU A 103 -8.65 10.37 8.13
C LEU A 103 -7.85 9.07 8.04
N ALA A 104 -8.34 8.18 7.23
CA ALA A 104 -7.72 6.86 7.07
C ALA A 104 -7.53 6.51 5.61
N VAL A 105 -6.53 5.71 5.35
CA VAL A 105 -6.31 5.11 4.05
C VAL A 105 -6.36 3.62 4.24
N ASN A 106 -7.24 2.96 3.52
CA ASN A 106 -7.37 1.52 3.62
C ASN A 106 -6.79 0.88 2.39
N VAL A 107 -5.70 0.13 2.57
CA VAL A 107 -5.07 -0.59 1.46
C VAL A 107 -5.85 -1.88 1.28
N LEU A 108 -6.47 -2.03 0.13
CA LEU A 108 -7.40 -3.12 -0.11
C LEU A 108 -6.78 -4.33 -0.79
N HIS A 109 -5.92 -4.09 -1.75
CA HIS A 109 -5.30 -5.17 -2.51
C HIS A 109 -3.90 -4.81 -2.92
N ILE A 110 -3.05 -5.79 -3.08
CA ILE A 110 -1.75 -5.62 -3.70
C ILE A 110 -1.67 -6.66 -4.79
N ARG A 111 -1.57 -6.24 -6.05
CA ARG A 111 -1.67 -7.14 -7.17
C ARG A 111 -0.57 -6.94 -8.17
N HIS A 112 -0.19 -7.99 -8.85
CA HIS A 112 0.74 -7.88 -9.96
C HIS A 112 0.00 -7.21 -11.10
N GLY A 113 0.53 -6.11 -11.55
CA GLY A 113 -0.19 -5.29 -12.51
C GLY A 113 -0.43 -5.92 -13.85
N ALA A 114 0.43 -6.83 -14.25
CA ALA A 114 0.27 -7.47 -15.53
C ALA A 114 -0.62 -8.67 -15.51
N ARG A 115 -1.03 -9.12 -14.33
CA ARG A 115 -1.81 -10.27 -14.24
C ARG A 115 -3.21 -9.98 -14.56
N THR A 116 -4.13 -10.02 -13.81
CA THR A 116 -5.49 -9.83 -14.11
C THR A 116 -5.92 -8.50 -13.72
N PRO A 117 -6.74 -7.82 -14.40
CA PRO A 117 -7.30 -6.57 -13.95
C PRO A 117 -8.11 -6.81 -12.69
N LEU A 118 -8.30 -5.78 -11.93
CA LEU A 118 -9.09 -5.89 -10.74
C LEU A 118 -10.48 -6.28 -11.16
N ALA A 119 -10.94 -7.20 -10.63
CA ALA A 119 -12.09 -7.74 -10.96
C ALA A 119 -13.21 -7.07 -10.92
N THR A 120 -13.75 -7.24 -11.55
CA THR A 120 -14.61 -6.67 -11.58
C THR A 120 -15.44 -7.25 -10.84
N LYS A 121 -15.51 -7.66 -10.30
CA LYS A 121 -16.24 -8.13 -9.64
C LYS A 121 -16.20 -8.10 -8.84
#